data_352a6002081fb75f55f0f29ed6b2e0b5
#
_entry.id   352a6002081fb75f55f0f29ed6b2e0b5
#
_cell.length_a   1.000
_cell.length_b   1.000
_cell.length_c   1.000
_cell.angle_alpha   90.00
_cell.angle_beta   90.00
_cell.angle_gamma   90.00
#
_symmetry.space_group_name_H-M   'P 1'
#
loop_
_entity.id
_entity.type
_entity.pdbx_description
1 polymer ?
#
loop_
_entity_poly.entity_id
_entity_poly.type
_entity_poly.pdbx_seq_one_letter_code
_entity_poly.pdbx_strand_id
1 'polypeptide(L)'
;MPKDAPQLGCADSPILKERGQHEVFCGLTSIVWLHRKMQDAFFLVVGSRTCAHLLQSAAGVMIFAEPRFATAILEETDLAGMADAHEELDRNVSQLLSRRPDIKRLFLVGSCPSEVIKIDLSTVAEKLTEKYSPNVNVINFSGSGIETTFTQGEDACLEAVIRSLPSSEKTQLAVLGALPDIVQDQMMRLLEQLGLENVFVLPQVKFDDDVSIGANTHFICVQPFLGA
;
A
#
# COMPACT_ATOMS: atom_id res chain seq x y z
N MET A 1 34.29 -22.32 -3.65
CA MET A 1 33.05 -22.00 -2.97
C MET A 1 33.01 -22.78 -1.66
N PRO A 2 32.90 -22.15 -0.49
CA PRO A 2 32.77 -22.86 0.78
C PRO A 2 31.42 -23.58 0.81
N LYS A 3 31.44 -24.88 1.11
CA LYS A 3 30.26 -25.76 1.12
C LYS A 3 29.36 -25.64 2.36
N ASP A 4 29.65 -24.69 3.26
CA ASP A 4 29.02 -24.59 4.58
C ASP A 4 28.45 -23.18 4.86
N ALA A 5 27.92 -22.50 3.85
CA ALA A 5 27.10 -21.32 4.12
C ALA A 5 25.74 -21.81 4.69
N PRO A 6 25.33 -21.37 5.90
CA PRO A 6 24.01 -21.70 6.42
C PRO A 6 22.97 -21.20 5.44
N GLN A 7 22.14 -22.10 4.92
CA GLN A 7 20.93 -21.73 4.18
C GLN A 7 19.96 -21.10 5.20
N LEU A 8 20.09 -19.80 5.41
CA LEU A 8 19.08 -19.02 6.10
C LEU A 8 17.85 -18.96 5.17
N GLY A 9 16.90 -19.85 5.37
CA GLY A 9 15.60 -19.73 4.75
C GLY A 9 14.92 -18.48 5.26
N CYS A 10 14.22 -17.72 4.41
CA CYS A 10 13.43 -16.55 4.81
C CYS A 10 12.44 -16.85 5.95
N ALA A 11 12.02 -18.11 6.10
CA ALA A 11 11.15 -18.58 7.18
C ALA A 11 11.76 -18.49 8.59
N ASP A 12 13.09 -18.37 8.71
CA ASP A 12 13.78 -18.41 10.00
C ASP A 12 14.20 -17.03 10.52
N SER A 13 13.98 -15.97 9.72
CA SER A 13 14.31 -14.61 10.14
C SER A 13 13.17 -14.01 10.94
N PRO A 14 13.39 -13.55 12.19
CA PRO A 14 12.32 -12.94 12.96
C PRO A 14 11.90 -11.61 12.32
N ILE A 15 10.59 -11.44 12.12
CA ILE A 15 10.03 -10.16 11.68
C ILE A 15 10.21 -9.15 12.80
N LEU A 16 10.85 -8.03 12.50
CA LEU A 16 11.04 -6.96 13.47
C LEU A 16 9.74 -6.16 13.60
N LYS A 17 9.27 -5.99 14.83
CA LYS A 17 8.15 -5.12 15.16
C LYS A 17 8.66 -3.93 15.97
N GLU A 18 8.17 -2.76 15.66
CA GLU A 18 8.49 -1.57 16.44
C GLU A 18 8.01 -1.72 17.87
N ARG A 19 8.80 -1.17 18.79
CA ARG A 19 8.42 -1.02 20.19
C ARG A 19 8.38 0.46 20.52
N GLY A 20 7.25 0.91 21.02
CA GLY A 20 7.06 2.30 21.44
C GLY A 20 6.62 3.29 20.37
N GLN A 21 6.67 2.94 19.08
CA GLN A 21 6.19 3.81 18.00
C GLN A 21 4.70 3.65 17.70
N HIS A 22 4.12 2.49 17.97
CA HIS A 22 2.69 2.23 17.76
C HIS A 22 1.78 3.12 18.64
N GLU A 23 2.31 3.70 19.70
CA GLU A 23 1.58 4.68 20.53
C GLU A 23 1.58 6.08 19.94
N VAL A 24 2.47 6.38 18.98
CA VAL A 24 2.65 7.71 18.38
C VAL A 24 2.25 7.74 16.92
N PHE A 25 2.59 6.70 16.16
CA PHE A 25 2.35 6.62 14.72
C PHE A 25 1.58 5.36 14.37
N CYS A 26 0.43 5.53 13.69
CA CYS A 26 -0.35 4.45 13.11
C CYS A 26 0.10 4.13 11.69
N GLY A 27 -0.42 3.05 11.12
CA GLY A 27 -0.12 2.59 9.77
C GLY A 27 -0.41 3.62 8.66
N LEU A 28 -1.34 4.57 8.89
CA LEU A 28 -1.60 5.66 7.93
C LEU A 28 -0.36 6.47 7.59
N THR A 29 0.62 6.55 8.48
CA THR A 29 1.85 7.32 8.25
C THR A 29 2.67 6.74 7.10
N SER A 30 2.54 5.46 6.79
CA SER A 30 3.20 4.83 5.64
C SER A 30 2.82 5.48 4.31
N ILE A 31 1.61 6.05 4.20
CA ILE A 31 1.13 6.75 3.01
C ILE A 31 2.06 7.90 2.62
N VAL A 32 2.74 8.53 3.59
CA VAL A 32 3.62 9.68 3.35
C VAL A 32 4.73 9.36 2.34
N TRP A 33 5.27 8.16 2.32
CA TRP A 33 6.26 7.74 1.32
C TRP A 33 5.69 6.85 0.22
N LEU A 34 4.67 6.04 0.51
CA LEU A 34 4.05 5.19 -0.50
C LEU A 34 3.43 5.99 -1.64
N HIS A 35 2.76 7.13 -1.35
CA HIS A 35 2.19 7.99 -2.38
C HIS A 35 3.24 8.64 -3.29
N ARG A 36 4.48 8.78 -2.81
CA ARG A 36 5.60 9.26 -3.62
C ARG A 36 6.14 8.16 -4.52
N LYS A 37 6.19 6.94 -4.01
CA LYS A 37 6.72 5.80 -4.74
C LYS A 37 5.80 5.39 -5.89
N MET A 38 4.51 5.27 -5.65
CA MET A 38 3.50 4.86 -6.63
C MET A 38 2.89 6.09 -7.31
N GLN A 39 3.37 6.45 -8.51
CA GLN A 39 3.04 7.70 -9.18
C GLN A 39 1.65 7.74 -9.81
N ASP A 40 1.06 6.61 -10.14
CA ASP A 40 -0.29 6.45 -10.68
C ASP A 40 -1.31 5.92 -9.65
N ALA A 41 -0.90 5.89 -8.39
CA ALA A 41 -1.75 5.51 -7.27
C ALA A 41 -2.29 6.73 -6.53
N PHE A 42 -3.45 6.56 -5.90
CA PHE A 42 -4.02 7.53 -4.99
C PHE A 42 -4.53 6.84 -3.72
N PHE A 43 -4.29 7.45 -2.57
CA PHE A 43 -4.67 6.91 -1.26
C PHE A 43 -5.83 7.72 -0.69
N LEU A 44 -7.02 7.11 -0.64
CA LEU A 44 -8.20 7.68 -0.03
C LEU A 44 -8.40 7.07 1.36
N VAL A 45 -8.06 7.82 2.38
CA VAL A 45 -8.25 7.40 3.78
C VAL A 45 -9.70 7.60 4.17
N VAL A 46 -10.34 6.56 4.68
CA VAL A 46 -11.70 6.62 5.25
C VAL A 46 -11.55 6.83 6.75
N GLY A 47 -11.74 8.07 7.22
CA GLY A 47 -11.39 8.40 8.59
C GLY A 47 -11.88 9.76 9.07
N SER A 48 -11.35 10.22 10.19
CA SER A 48 -11.71 11.49 10.81
C SER A 48 -10.86 12.67 10.33
N ARG A 49 -11.26 13.87 10.71
CA ARG A 49 -10.47 15.11 10.51
C ARG A 49 -9.08 15.02 11.14
N THR A 50 -8.94 14.30 12.26
CA THR A 50 -7.64 14.06 12.90
C THR A 50 -6.71 13.26 12.01
N CYS A 51 -7.21 12.23 11.31
CA CYS A 51 -6.43 11.47 10.32
C CYS A 51 -5.96 12.37 9.16
N ALA A 52 -6.84 13.26 8.68
CA ALA A 52 -6.49 14.22 7.63
C ALA A 52 -5.37 15.17 8.09
N HIS A 53 -5.47 15.72 9.30
CA HIS A 53 -4.44 16.58 9.86
C HIS A 53 -3.10 15.89 10.07
N LEU A 54 -3.11 14.63 10.53
CA LEU A 54 -1.90 13.84 10.68
C LEU A 54 -1.16 13.71 9.34
N LEU A 55 -1.87 13.28 8.30
CA LEU A 55 -1.29 13.08 6.97
C LEU A 55 -0.81 14.40 6.35
N GLN A 56 -1.60 15.46 6.43
CA GLN A 56 -1.21 16.77 5.90
C GLN A 56 0.01 17.34 6.62
N SER A 57 0.09 17.18 7.93
CA SER A 57 1.24 17.64 8.71
C SER A 57 2.50 16.84 8.39
N ALA A 58 2.39 15.53 8.30
CA ALA A 58 3.51 14.66 7.94
C ALA A 58 3.98 14.86 6.50
N ALA A 59 3.05 15.02 5.56
CA ALA A 59 3.36 15.25 4.15
C ALA A 59 3.82 16.69 3.86
N GLY A 60 3.47 17.66 4.70
CA GLY A 60 3.91 19.04 4.59
C GLY A 60 5.43 19.21 4.62
N VAL A 61 6.14 18.27 5.19
CA VAL A 61 7.62 18.20 5.14
C VAL A 61 8.12 17.88 3.73
N MET A 62 7.27 17.34 2.87
CA MET A 62 7.60 16.90 1.52
C MET A 62 7.11 17.87 0.45
N ILE A 63 7.54 19.13 0.54
CA ILE A 63 7.07 20.28 -0.25
C ILE A 63 7.15 20.09 -1.78
N PHE A 64 7.97 19.16 -2.25
CA PHE A 64 8.20 18.94 -3.70
C PHE A 64 7.43 17.74 -4.27
N ALA A 65 6.59 17.10 -3.47
CA ALA A 65 5.79 15.96 -3.93
C ALA A 65 4.34 16.38 -4.16
N GLU A 66 3.79 16.02 -5.31
CA GLU A 66 2.36 16.13 -5.54
C GLU A 66 1.62 15.21 -4.55
N PRO A 67 0.68 15.73 -3.74
CA PRO A 67 -0.06 14.89 -2.81
C PRO A 67 -1.01 13.97 -3.58
N ARG A 68 -0.80 12.66 -3.44
CA ARG A 68 -1.67 11.61 -4.00
C ARG A 68 -2.43 10.88 -2.91
N PHE A 69 -2.95 11.66 -1.97
CA PHE A 69 -3.80 11.17 -0.90
C PHE A 69 -4.86 12.22 -0.51
N ALA A 70 -5.97 11.74 0.00
CA ALA A 70 -7.03 12.55 0.59
C ALA A 70 -7.71 11.76 1.72
N THR A 71 -8.56 12.41 2.49
CA THR A 71 -9.38 11.76 3.51
C THR A 71 -10.85 11.98 3.20
N ALA A 72 -11.58 10.88 3.05
CA ALA A 72 -13.05 10.85 3.13
C ALA A 72 -13.41 10.95 4.62
N ILE A 73 -13.90 12.11 5.04
CA ILE A 73 -14.16 12.40 6.44
C ILE A 73 -15.48 11.78 6.85
N LEU A 74 -15.42 10.90 7.85
CA LEU A 74 -16.61 10.37 8.52
C LEU A 74 -17.10 11.41 9.53
N GLU A 75 -18.30 11.92 9.31
CA GLU A 75 -18.96 12.88 10.20
C GLU A 75 -19.68 12.14 11.35
N GLU A 76 -20.19 12.88 12.33
CA GLU A 76 -20.90 12.30 13.48
C GLU A 76 -22.14 11.49 13.07
N THR A 77 -22.81 11.89 11.98
CA THR A 77 -23.96 11.19 11.44
C THR A 77 -23.61 9.82 10.87
N ASP A 78 -22.43 9.69 10.24
CA ASP A 78 -21.90 8.42 9.73
C ASP A 78 -21.53 7.49 10.89
N LEU A 79 -20.88 8.04 11.92
CA LEU A 79 -20.50 7.33 13.13
C LEU A 79 -21.71 6.86 13.94
N ALA A 80 -22.82 7.60 13.88
CA ALA A 80 -24.08 7.24 14.51
C ALA A 80 -24.94 6.26 13.68
N GLY A 81 -24.50 5.87 12.48
CA GLY A 81 -25.24 5.00 11.58
C GLY A 81 -26.49 5.64 10.96
N MET A 82 -26.55 6.98 10.93
CA MET A 82 -27.67 7.73 10.38
C MET A 82 -27.52 8.05 8.89
N ALA A 83 -26.31 7.94 8.33
CA ALA A 83 -26.02 8.15 6.93
C ALA A 83 -25.49 6.86 6.30
N ASP A 84 -25.71 6.70 4.99
CA ASP A 84 -25.11 5.60 4.24
C ASP A 84 -23.68 5.97 3.84
N ALA A 85 -22.72 5.59 4.69
CA ALA A 85 -21.31 5.83 4.47
C ALA A 85 -20.80 5.21 3.14
N HIS A 86 -21.44 4.15 2.65
CA HIS A 86 -21.10 3.53 1.36
C HIS A 86 -21.48 4.41 0.17
N GLU A 87 -22.68 5.01 0.19
CA GLU A 87 -23.11 5.93 -0.86
C GLU A 87 -22.25 7.19 -0.89
N GLU A 88 -21.91 7.72 0.26
CA GLU A 88 -21.03 8.87 0.35
C GLU A 88 -19.62 8.59 -0.16
N LEU A 89 -19.07 7.43 0.19
CA LEU A 89 -17.78 6.99 -0.29
C LEU A 89 -17.77 6.79 -1.82
N ASP A 90 -18.82 6.18 -2.40
CA ASP A 90 -18.97 6.04 -3.85
C ASP A 90 -19.01 7.40 -4.55
N ARG A 91 -19.72 8.37 -3.99
CA ARG A 91 -19.78 9.75 -4.50
C ARG A 91 -18.43 10.43 -4.46
N ASN A 92 -17.71 10.31 -3.34
CA ASN A 92 -16.38 10.88 -3.17
C ASN A 92 -15.37 10.28 -4.15
N VAL A 93 -15.39 8.96 -4.35
CA VAL A 93 -14.55 8.28 -5.35
C VAL A 93 -14.89 8.71 -6.76
N SER A 94 -16.18 8.80 -7.10
CA SER A 94 -16.63 9.25 -8.43
C SER A 94 -16.13 10.67 -8.73
N GLN A 95 -16.21 11.57 -7.76
CA GLN A 95 -15.71 12.93 -7.86
C GLN A 95 -14.18 12.98 -8.00
N LEU A 96 -13.46 12.16 -7.24
CA LEU A 96 -12.01 12.07 -7.30
C LEU A 96 -11.56 11.61 -8.69
N LEU A 97 -12.09 10.49 -9.18
CA LEU A 97 -11.68 9.91 -10.46
C LEU A 97 -12.07 10.79 -11.67
N SER A 98 -13.16 11.55 -11.56
CA SER A 98 -13.50 12.53 -12.61
C SER A 98 -12.49 13.69 -12.70
N ARG A 99 -11.87 14.07 -11.60
CA ARG A 99 -10.86 15.14 -11.53
C ARG A 99 -9.44 14.63 -11.80
N ARG A 100 -9.19 13.36 -11.53
CA ARG A 100 -7.88 12.71 -11.62
C ARG A 100 -7.97 11.43 -12.47
N PRO A 101 -8.11 11.58 -13.80
CA PRO A 101 -8.17 10.45 -14.73
C PRO A 101 -6.83 9.71 -14.89
N ASP A 102 -5.77 10.26 -14.34
CA ASP A 102 -4.42 9.67 -14.30
C ASP A 102 -4.29 8.53 -13.27
N ILE A 103 -5.23 8.40 -12.33
CA ILE A 103 -5.22 7.36 -11.30
C ILE A 103 -5.53 6.00 -11.96
N LYS A 104 -4.60 5.04 -11.77
CA LYS A 104 -4.76 3.65 -12.18
C LYS A 104 -5.06 2.72 -11.02
N ARG A 105 -4.57 3.09 -9.84
CA ARG A 105 -4.78 2.36 -8.59
C ARG A 105 -5.35 3.30 -7.53
N LEU A 106 -6.49 2.95 -6.97
CA LEU A 106 -7.08 3.68 -5.85
C LEU A 106 -7.02 2.79 -4.61
N PHE A 107 -6.30 3.27 -3.59
CA PHE A 107 -6.27 2.60 -2.30
C PHE A 107 -7.34 3.19 -1.39
N LEU A 108 -8.26 2.35 -0.90
CA LEU A 108 -9.16 2.67 0.20
C LEU A 108 -8.48 2.25 1.50
N VAL A 109 -8.10 3.22 2.31
CA VAL A 109 -7.32 2.96 3.51
C VAL A 109 -8.18 3.09 4.75
N GLY A 110 -8.36 1.97 5.46
CA GLY A 110 -9.06 1.94 6.74
C GLY A 110 -8.31 2.69 7.82
N SER A 111 -9.05 3.34 8.69
CA SER A 111 -8.55 4.05 9.87
C SER A 111 -9.29 3.62 11.13
N CYS A 112 -8.84 4.03 12.31
CA CYS A 112 -9.52 3.67 13.56
C CYS A 112 -11.03 3.98 13.54
N PRO A 113 -11.52 5.16 13.10
CA PRO A 113 -12.95 5.39 12.99
C PRO A 113 -13.69 4.41 12.09
N SER A 114 -13.17 4.12 10.89
CA SER A 114 -13.83 3.21 9.96
C SER A 114 -13.89 1.77 10.49
N GLU A 115 -12.90 1.34 11.26
CA GLU A 115 -12.89 0.03 11.89
C GLU A 115 -13.85 -0.05 13.09
N VAL A 116 -13.90 1.00 13.91
CA VAL A 116 -14.83 1.04 15.06
C VAL A 116 -16.29 0.92 14.61
N ILE A 117 -16.67 1.58 13.51
CA ILE A 117 -18.02 1.49 12.94
C ILE A 117 -18.18 0.34 11.95
N LYS A 118 -17.12 -0.46 11.74
CA LYS A 118 -17.11 -1.68 10.92
C LYS A 118 -17.54 -1.46 9.47
N ILE A 119 -17.03 -0.41 8.82
CA ILE A 119 -17.24 -0.22 7.40
C ILE A 119 -16.53 -1.35 6.64
N ASP A 120 -17.28 -2.09 5.83
CA ASP A 120 -16.72 -3.13 4.97
C ASP A 120 -16.10 -2.51 3.71
N LEU A 121 -14.84 -2.07 3.85
CA LEU A 121 -14.08 -1.49 2.75
C LEU A 121 -13.72 -2.51 1.66
N SER A 122 -13.72 -3.81 1.97
CA SER A 122 -13.47 -4.86 0.97
C SER A 122 -14.60 -4.92 -0.04
N THR A 123 -15.83 -5.05 0.44
CA THR A 123 -17.01 -5.03 -0.44
C THR A 123 -17.13 -3.73 -1.24
N VAL A 124 -16.77 -2.59 -0.65
CA VAL A 124 -16.75 -1.29 -1.36
C VAL A 124 -15.69 -1.31 -2.46
N ALA A 125 -14.48 -1.77 -2.18
CA ALA A 125 -13.40 -1.85 -3.16
C ALA A 125 -13.75 -2.75 -4.34
N GLU A 126 -14.36 -3.90 -4.09
CA GLU A 126 -14.83 -4.82 -5.15
C GLU A 126 -15.86 -4.14 -6.07
N LYS A 127 -16.91 -3.54 -5.51
CA LYS A 127 -17.95 -2.83 -6.27
C LYS A 127 -17.39 -1.67 -7.10
N LEU A 128 -16.46 -0.91 -6.52
CA LEU A 128 -15.79 0.19 -7.22
C LEU A 128 -14.87 -0.31 -8.32
N THR A 129 -14.16 -1.42 -8.10
CA THR A 129 -13.35 -2.06 -9.13
C THR A 129 -14.20 -2.50 -10.30
N GLU A 130 -15.32 -3.17 -10.06
CA GLU A 130 -16.27 -3.56 -11.13
C GLU A 130 -16.79 -2.33 -11.89
N LYS A 131 -17.14 -1.26 -11.19
CA LYS A 131 -17.68 -0.02 -11.77
C LYS A 131 -16.66 0.70 -12.67
N TYR A 132 -15.38 0.71 -12.32
CA TYR A 132 -14.34 1.47 -13.01
C TYR A 132 -13.37 0.60 -13.83
N SER A 133 -13.55 -0.72 -13.85
CA SER A 133 -12.78 -1.64 -14.69
C SER A 133 -12.93 -1.30 -16.18
N PRO A 134 -11.88 -1.46 -17.02
CA PRO A 134 -10.50 -1.85 -16.67
C PRO A 134 -9.59 -0.68 -16.29
N ASN A 135 -10.11 0.53 -16.18
CA ASN A 135 -9.30 1.74 -16.09
C ASN A 135 -8.67 1.96 -14.72
N VAL A 136 -9.38 1.59 -13.65
CA VAL A 136 -8.95 1.78 -12.27
C VAL A 136 -9.15 0.50 -11.47
N ASN A 137 -8.12 0.06 -10.77
CA ASN A 137 -8.20 -1.01 -9.78
C ASN A 137 -8.31 -0.39 -8.38
N VAL A 138 -9.31 -0.81 -7.61
CA VAL A 138 -9.54 -0.32 -6.25
C VAL A 138 -9.12 -1.39 -5.25
N ILE A 139 -8.20 -1.05 -4.37
CA ILE A 139 -7.58 -1.96 -3.41
C ILE A 139 -7.80 -1.41 -2.01
N ASN A 140 -8.16 -2.24 -1.05
CA ASN A 140 -8.28 -1.82 0.34
C ASN A 140 -7.20 -2.42 1.24
N PHE A 141 -6.80 -1.67 2.26
CA PHE A 141 -5.98 -2.17 3.36
C PHE A 141 -6.23 -1.36 4.64
N SER A 142 -5.85 -1.91 5.80
CA SER A 142 -5.93 -1.20 7.07
C SER A 142 -4.64 -0.42 7.33
N GLY A 143 -4.79 0.86 7.67
CA GLY A 143 -3.74 1.72 8.22
C GLY A 143 -4.07 2.20 9.63
N SER A 144 -5.04 1.56 10.29
CA SER A 144 -5.52 2.00 11.60
C SER A 144 -4.49 1.77 12.70
N GLY A 145 -4.48 2.64 13.69
CA GLY A 145 -3.65 2.47 14.88
C GLY A 145 -4.14 1.38 15.85
N ILE A 146 -5.29 0.77 15.56
CA ILE A 146 -5.81 -0.38 16.32
C ILE A 146 -5.10 -1.65 15.85
N GLU A 147 -4.93 -1.83 14.54
CA GLU A 147 -4.40 -3.05 13.94
C GLU A 147 -2.96 -2.91 13.47
N THR A 148 -2.55 -1.69 13.08
CA THR A 148 -1.26 -1.48 12.42
C THR A 148 -0.41 -0.40 13.09
N THR A 149 0.87 -0.71 13.21
CA THR A 149 1.90 0.27 13.54
C THR A 149 2.40 0.97 12.27
N PHE A 150 3.30 1.92 12.44
CA PHE A 150 3.94 2.68 11.38
C PHE A 150 4.47 1.81 10.20
N THR A 151 5.28 0.79 10.48
CA THR A 151 5.84 -0.11 9.45
C THR A 151 4.85 -1.17 8.99
N GLN A 152 3.96 -1.62 9.85
CA GLN A 152 2.91 -2.57 9.47
C GLN A 152 1.91 -1.98 8.47
N GLY A 153 1.75 -0.65 8.42
CA GLY A 153 0.95 0.01 7.38
C GLY A 153 1.55 -0.15 5.98
N GLU A 154 2.89 -0.14 5.86
CA GLU A 154 3.58 -0.44 4.60
C GLU A 154 3.41 -1.92 4.23
N ASP A 155 3.62 -2.82 5.19
CA ASP A 155 3.47 -4.26 5.01
C ASP A 155 2.05 -4.61 4.53
N ALA A 156 1.01 -4.09 5.20
CA ALA A 156 -0.38 -4.28 4.79
C ALA A 156 -0.69 -3.74 3.38
N CYS A 157 -0.11 -2.58 3.01
CA CYS A 157 -0.26 -2.05 1.66
C CYS A 157 0.39 -2.97 0.63
N LEU A 158 1.60 -3.46 0.88
CA LEU A 158 2.31 -4.36 -0.03
C LEU A 158 1.60 -5.71 -0.16
N GLU A 159 1.09 -6.26 0.94
CA GLU A 159 0.25 -7.47 0.90
C GLU A 159 -0.97 -7.26 0.00
N ALA A 160 -1.69 -6.15 0.17
CA ALA A 160 -2.86 -5.84 -0.65
C ALA A 160 -2.51 -5.68 -2.14
N VAL A 161 -1.36 -5.05 -2.46
CA VAL A 161 -0.84 -4.96 -3.83
C VAL A 161 -0.56 -6.35 -4.39
N ILE A 162 0.16 -7.19 -3.65
CA ILE A 162 0.53 -8.54 -4.06
C ILE A 162 -0.73 -9.36 -4.36
N ARG A 163 -1.74 -9.32 -3.49
CA ARG A 163 -3.01 -10.03 -3.66
C ARG A 163 -3.79 -9.56 -4.90
N SER A 164 -3.57 -8.33 -5.36
CA SER A 164 -4.24 -7.77 -6.54
C SER A 164 -3.56 -8.10 -7.86
N LEU A 165 -2.34 -8.67 -7.83
CA LEU A 165 -1.59 -9.01 -9.05
C LEU A 165 -2.11 -10.31 -9.67
N PRO A 166 -2.07 -10.42 -11.01
CA PRO A 166 -2.44 -11.65 -11.70
C PRO A 166 -1.47 -12.79 -11.37
N SER A 167 -1.99 -14.02 -11.42
CA SER A 167 -1.17 -15.23 -11.20
C SER A 167 -0.26 -15.53 -12.36
N SER A 168 0.95 -16.06 -12.07
CA SER A 168 1.95 -16.46 -13.05
C SER A 168 2.69 -17.72 -12.62
N GLU A 169 3.13 -18.52 -13.60
CA GLU A 169 4.02 -19.64 -13.36
C GLU A 169 5.48 -19.34 -13.72
N LYS A 170 5.77 -18.10 -14.11
CA LYS A 170 7.12 -17.66 -14.46
C LYS A 170 8.06 -17.71 -13.26
N THR A 171 9.26 -18.22 -13.47
CA THR A 171 10.34 -18.10 -12.48
C THR A 171 10.87 -16.67 -12.53
N GLN A 172 10.77 -15.94 -11.42
CA GLN A 172 11.09 -14.53 -11.35
C GLN A 172 11.48 -14.12 -9.93
N LEU A 173 12.09 -12.95 -9.82
CA LEU A 173 12.55 -12.38 -8.56
C LEU A 173 11.84 -11.06 -8.30
N ALA A 174 11.15 -10.95 -7.18
CA ALA A 174 10.51 -9.73 -6.71
C ALA A 174 11.31 -9.13 -5.55
N VAL A 175 11.73 -7.88 -5.71
CA VAL A 175 12.29 -7.08 -4.62
C VAL A 175 11.15 -6.35 -3.92
N LEU A 176 10.93 -6.63 -2.65
CA LEU A 176 9.78 -6.16 -1.88
C LEU A 176 10.19 -5.11 -0.85
N GLY A 177 9.59 -3.92 -0.94
CA GLY A 177 9.73 -2.81 0.00
C GLY A 177 9.96 -1.46 -0.69
N ALA A 178 9.52 -0.38 -0.04
CA ALA A 178 9.63 0.97 -0.57
C ALA A 178 11.06 1.51 -0.38
N LEU A 179 11.91 1.30 -1.38
CA LEU A 179 13.27 1.84 -1.41
C LEU A 179 13.32 3.24 -2.02
N PRO A 180 14.25 4.10 -1.57
CA PRO A 180 14.62 5.30 -2.31
C PRO A 180 15.07 4.96 -3.72
N ASP A 181 14.72 5.80 -4.70
CA ASP A 181 14.94 5.49 -6.12
C ASP A 181 16.40 5.20 -6.45
N ILE A 182 17.34 5.96 -5.87
CA ILE A 182 18.78 5.73 -6.09
C ILE A 182 19.25 4.37 -5.55
N VAL A 183 18.71 3.93 -4.41
CA VAL A 183 19.05 2.63 -3.82
C VAL A 183 18.45 1.50 -4.66
N GLN A 184 17.22 1.68 -5.11
CA GLN A 184 16.56 0.73 -6.01
C GLN A 184 17.34 0.56 -7.31
N ASP A 185 17.75 1.66 -7.96
CA ASP A 185 18.52 1.63 -9.20
C ASP A 185 19.86 0.91 -9.04
N GLN A 186 20.55 1.16 -7.94
CA GLN A 186 21.81 0.47 -7.63
C GLN A 186 21.60 -1.03 -7.41
N MET A 187 20.55 -1.40 -6.68
CA MET A 187 20.20 -2.79 -6.43
C MET A 187 19.83 -3.51 -7.72
N MET A 188 19.02 -2.90 -8.58
CA MET A 188 18.65 -3.49 -9.86
C MET A 188 19.86 -3.72 -10.77
N ARG A 189 20.79 -2.75 -10.84
CA ARG A 189 22.06 -2.91 -11.59
C ARG A 189 22.92 -4.04 -11.04
N LEU A 190 22.97 -4.18 -9.72
CA LEU A 190 23.72 -5.28 -9.08
C LEU A 190 23.11 -6.65 -9.44
N LEU A 191 21.80 -6.78 -9.38
CA LEU A 191 21.09 -8.02 -9.70
C LEU A 191 21.30 -8.37 -11.21
N GLU A 192 21.25 -7.39 -12.08
CA GLU A 192 21.56 -7.57 -13.51
C GLU A 192 23.02 -8.02 -13.74
N GLN A 193 23.99 -7.43 -13.04
CA GLN A 193 25.41 -7.83 -13.11
C GLN A 193 25.64 -9.26 -12.60
N LEU A 194 24.80 -9.74 -11.68
CA LEU A 194 24.81 -11.12 -11.21
C LEU A 194 24.13 -12.10 -12.19
N GLY A 195 23.61 -11.61 -13.32
CA GLY A 195 22.94 -12.42 -14.33
C GLY A 195 21.53 -12.86 -13.96
N LEU A 196 20.89 -12.15 -13.03
CA LEU A 196 19.50 -12.42 -12.66
C LEU A 196 18.56 -11.75 -13.65
N GLU A 197 17.77 -12.55 -14.34
CA GLU A 197 16.75 -12.12 -15.28
C GLU A 197 15.38 -12.13 -14.63
N ASN A 198 14.39 -11.45 -15.23
CA ASN A 198 13.02 -11.37 -14.74
C ASN A 198 12.92 -10.83 -13.30
N VAL A 199 13.61 -9.73 -13.02
CA VAL A 199 13.58 -9.05 -11.72
C VAL A 199 12.68 -7.84 -11.79
N PHE A 200 11.80 -7.67 -10.81
CA PHE A 200 10.97 -6.49 -10.66
C PHE A 200 10.88 -6.03 -9.19
N VAL A 201 10.41 -4.82 -8.97
CA VAL A 201 10.31 -4.21 -7.63
C VAL A 201 8.86 -3.94 -7.28
N LEU A 202 8.48 -4.24 -6.06
CA LEU A 202 7.20 -3.87 -5.46
C LEU A 202 7.44 -2.95 -4.23
N PRO A 203 6.70 -1.86 -4.10
CA PRO A 203 5.65 -1.39 -5.00
C PRO A 203 6.22 -0.79 -6.29
N GLN A 204 5.51 -0.98 -7.39
CA GLN A 204 5.87 -0.40 -8.68
C GLN A 204 5.71 1.12 -8.67
N VAL A 205 6.58 1.82 -9.41
CA VAL A 205 6.47 3.28 -9.61
C VAL A 205 5.22 3.63 -10.41
N LYS A 206 4.95 2.85 -11.45
CA LYS A 206 3.71 2.89 -12.23
C LYS A 206 3.18 1.49 -12.39
N PHE A 207 1.87 1.37 -12.43
CA PHE A 207 1.23 0.09 -12.66
C PHE A 207 1.60 -0.46 -14.03
N ASP A 208 2.06 -1.70 -14.04
CA ASP A 208 2.37 -2.45 -15.24
C ASP A 208 1.57 -3.75 -15.20
N ASP A 209 0.69 -3.94 -16.17
CA ASP A 209 -0.17 -5.11 -16.29
C ASP A 209 0.63 -6.41 -16.54
N ASP A 210 1.89 -6.31 -17.00
CA ASP A 210 2.75 -7.46 -17.24
C ASP A 210 3.35 -8.05 -15.96
N VAL A 211 3.29 -7.32 -14.84
CA VAL A 211 3.74 -7.84 -13.54
C VAL A 211 2.71 -8.78 -12.95
N SER A 212 3.16 -9.98 -12.69
CA SER A 212 2.36 -11.07 -12.15
C SER A 212 3.18 -11.85 -11.13
N ILE A 213 2.56 -12.58 -10.22
CA ILE A 213 3.26 -13.36 -9.20
C ILE A 213 2.68 -14.77 -9.09
N GLY A 214 3.44 -15.70 -8.53
CA GLY A 214 2.97 -17.08 -8.34
C GLY A 214 3.96 -17.95 -7.59
N ALA A 215 3.73 -19.25 -7.62
CA ALA A 215 4.50 -20.23 -6.84
C ALA A 215 6.01 -20.23 -7.15
N ASN A 216 6.42 -19.78 -8.33
CA ASN A 216 7.82 -19.71 -8.77
C ASN A 216 8.40 -18.29 -8.63
N THR A 217 7.71 -17.37 -7.90
CA THR A 217 8.24 -16.04 -7.59
C THR A 217 9.04 -16.12 -6.29
N HIS A 218 10.31 -15.74 -6.37
CA HIS A 218 11.19 -15.58 -5.21
C HIS A 218 11.16 -14.15 -4.73
N PHE A 219 11.18 -13.93 -3.41
CA PHE A 219 11.11 -12.59 -2.83
C PHE A 219 12.42 -12.23 -2.12
N ILE A 220 12.88 -11.01 -2.34
CA ILE A 220 13.87 -10.35 -1.52
C ILE A 220 13.18 -9.23 -0.74
N CYS A 221 12.92 -9.47 0.53
CA CYS A 221 12.40 -8.42 1.42
C CYS A 221 13.55 -7.51 1.83
N VAL A 222 13.48 -6.23 1.44
CA VAL A 222 14.55 -5.27 1.70
C VAL A 222 14.42 -4.56 3.04
N GLN A 223 13.33 -4.82 3.75
CA GLN A 223 13.08 -4.26 5.07
C GLN A 223 12.71 -5.37 6.06
N PRO A 224 13.22 -5.33 7.30
CA PRO A 224 13.11 -6.44 8.24
C PRO A 224 11.71 -6.57 8.88
N PHE A 225 10.80 -5.66 8.62
CA PHE A 225 9.42 -5.68 9.13
C PHE A 225 8.40 -6.23 8.13
N LEU A 226 8.80 -6.51 6.90
CA LEU A 226 7.92 -7.08 5.89
C LEU A 226 7.73 -8.58 6.15
N GLY A 227 6.49 -9.03 6.20
CA GLY A 227 6.20 -10.43 6.52
C GLY A 227 4.74 -10.84 6.53
N ALA A 228 3.82 -9.97 6.05
CA ALA A 228 2.42 -10.32 5.87
C ALA A 228 2.18 -11.23 4.65
#